data_8b811d21aa2450e68f3aa839a6c8199b
#
_entry.id   8b811d21aa2450e68f3aa839a6c8199b
#
_cell.length_a   1.000
_cell.length_b   1.000
_cell.length_c   1.000
_cell.angle_alpha   90.00
_cell.angle_beta   90.00
_cell.angle_gamma   90.00
#
_symmetry.space_group_name_H-M   'P 1'
#
loop_
_entity.id
_entity.type
_entity.pdbx_description
1 polymer ?
#
loop_
_entity_poly.entity_id
_entity_poly.type
_entity_poly.pdbx_seq_one_letter_code
_entity_poly.pdbx_strand_id
1 'polypeptide(L)'
;QTYLREVRQFMPDDRPAPGGPPARADRAPTMADPAAEAAFAAQRDSRRALTEGIGQEFLARTRLATTTDAGFAERWTLFWANHFTTSASKFQAGVFIGPYEREAIRPHVFGRFDVLAQAAESHPAMLLYLDQVQSIGPNSPAGTRRQSGLNENLAREILELHTVGSEAGYTQADVTEFARALTGWSVPAPADTGGQRRARGRRAALLAGEPGEHGFTFRAVVHEPGERTVMGRRYPAGGVDQGRAILRDLSRQPQTARRLARRIA
;
A
#
# COMPACT_ATOMS: atom_id res chain seq x y z
N GLN A 1 -7.07 -6.56 11.50
CA GLN A 1 -5.84 -6.27 12.31
C GLN A 1 -4.97 -7.51 12.50
N THR A 2 -5.53 -8.71 12.60
CA THR A 2 -4.80 -9.98 12.75
C THR A 2 -3.90 -10.25 11.53
N TYR A 3 -4.45 -10.11 10.31
CA TYR A 3 -3.71 -10.27 9.06
C TYR A 3 -2.51 -9.33 8.92
N LEU A 4 -2.67 -8.06 9.27
CA LEU A 4 -1.57 -7.09 9.22
C LEU A 4 -0.42 -7.44 10.17
N ARG A 5 -0.74 -8.03 11.32
CA ARG A 5 0.26 -8.48 12.30
C ARG A 5 1.04 -9.69 11.79
N GLU A 6 0.37 -10.65 11.18
CA GLU A 6 0.98 -11.89 10.67
C GLU A 6 1.80 -11.67 9.40
N VAL A 7 1.32 -10.85 8.46
CA VAL A 7 2.03 -10.55 7.21
C VAL A 7 3.35 -9.84 7.44
N ARG A 8 3.44 -8.96 8.42
CA ARG A 8 4.65 -8.16 8.66
C ARG A 8 5.83 -8.94 9.24
N GLN A 9 5.60 -10.09 9.89
CA GLN A 9 6.72 -10.95 10.31
C GLN A 9 7.48 -11.56 9.11
N PHE A 10 6.88 -11.50 7.90
CA PHE A 10 7.49 -11.94 6.63
C PHE A 10 8.03 -10.79 5.78
N MET A 11 7.96 -9.54 6.25
CA MET A 11 8.65 -8.44 5.58
C MET A 11 10.15 -8.59 5.84
N PRO A 12 10.98 -8.75 4.81
CA PRO A 12 12.41 -8.77 5.00
C PRO A 12 12.85 -7.43 5.59
N ASP A 13 13.67 -7.48 6.60
CA ASP A 13 14.42 -6.31 7.08
C ASP A 13 15.60 -6.08 6.12
N ASP A 14 15.29 -5.91 4.83
CA ASP A 14 16.22 -5.81 3.72
C ASP A 14 16.95 -4.45 3.70
N ARG A 15 17.58 -4.10 4.81
CA ARG A 15 18.55 -3.02 4.80
C ARG A 15 19.92 -3.56 5.10
N PRO A 16 20.81 -3.65 4.09
CA PRO A 16 22.22 -3.77 4.39
C PRO A 16 22.62 -2.54 5.21
N ALA A 17 23.13 -2.77 6.41
CA ALA A 17 23.79 -1.73 7.18
C ALA A 17 24.94 -1.18 6.32
N PRO A 18 25.08 0.15 6.16
CA PRO A 18 26.18 0.71 5.39
C PRO A 18 27.50 0.27 6.04
N GLY A 19 28.32 -0.52 5.31
CA GLY A 19 29.66 -0.95 5.74
C GLY A 19 29.76 -2.27 6.49
N GLY A 20 28.69 -3.06 6.58
CA GLY A 20 28.76 -4.43 7.13
C GLY A 20 29.29 -5.45 6.12
N PRO A 21 30.02 -6.51 6.57
CA PRO A 21 30.41 -7.59 5.67
C PRO A 21 29.15 -8.23 5.03
N PRO A 22 29.25 -8.79 3.80
CA PRO A 22 28.12 -9.36 3.10
C PRO A 22 27.41 -10.39 4.00
N ALA A 23 26.07 -10.30 4.05
CA ALA A 23 25.26 -11.23 4.82
C ALA A 23 25.68 -12.65 4.48
N ARG A 24 26.09 -13.42 5.48
CA ARG A 24 26.40 -14.85 5.32
C ARG A 24 25.11 -15.57 4.98
N ALA A 25 24.88 -15.77 3.70
CA ALA A 25 23.72 -16.49 3.16
C ALA A 25 23.76 -18.00 3.44
N ASP A 26 24.82 -18.56 4.05
CA ASP A 26 25.00 -19.99 4.22
C ASP A 26 25.49 -20.38 5.62
N ARG A 27 24.74 -19.98 6.67
CA ARG A 27 24.79 -20.74 7.90
C ARG A 27 23.46 -21.46 8.07
N ALA A 28 23.47 -22.75 7.73
CA ALA A 28 22.49 -23.69 8.29
C ALA A 28 22.45 -23.43 9.80
N PRO A 29 21.25 -23.32 10.44
CA PRO A 29 21.16 -23.12 11.87
C PRO A 29 21.93 -24.22 12.54
N THR A 30 22.92 -23.86 13.33
CA THR A 30 23.62 -24.82 14.20
C THR A 30 22.55 -25.44 15.09
N MET A 31 22.34 -26.77 14.95
CA MET A 31 21.41 -27.56 15.73
C MET A 31 21.72 -27.40 17.21
N ALA A 32 20.96 -26.53 17.91
CA ALA A 32 20.89 -26.54 19.38
C ALA A 32 20.14 -25.38 20.08
N ASP A 33 19.30 -24.59 19.38
CA ASP A 33 18.44 -23.64 20.11
C ASP A 33 16.95 -24.00 19.89
N PRO A 34 16.32 -24.70 20.86
CA PRO A 34 14.92 -25.08 20.81
C PRO A 34 13.96 -23.87 20.61
N ALA A 35 14.35 -22.68 21.08
CA ALA A 35 13.55 -21.48 20.94
C ALA A 35 13.61 -20.95 19.50
N ALA A 36 14.77 -21.01 18.85
CA ALA A 36 14.91 -20.64 17.43
C ALA A 36 14.15 -21.62 16.51
N GLU A 37 14.19 -22.91 16.82
CA GLU A 37 13.44 -23.93 16.06
C GLU A 37 11.93 -23.75 16.22
N ALA A 38 11.45 -23.49 17.43
CA ALA A 38 10.04 -23.20 17.69
C ALA A 38 9.58 -21.92 17.01
N ALA A 39 10.39 -20.86 17.00
CA ALA A 39 10.09 -19.62 16.28
C ALA A 39 10.01 -19.85 14.76
N PHE A 40 10.91 -20.62 14.18
CA PHE A 40 10.89 -20.98 12.77
C PHE A 40 9.68 -21.84 12.41
N ALA A 41 9.31 -22.80 13.26
CA ALA A 41 8.10 -23.60 13.07
C ALA A 41 6.84 -22.74 13.11
N ALA A 42 6.71 -21.85 14.10
CA ALA A 42 5.59 -20.92 14.20
C ALA A 42 5.48 -19.99 12.97
N GLN A 43 6.61 -19.49 12.47
CA GLN A 43 6.66 -18.67 11.26
C GLN A 43 6.17 -19.45 10.03
N ARG A 44 6.62 -20.68 9.87
CA ARG A 44 6.19 -21.56 8.78
C ARG A 44 4.69 -21.84 8.84
N ASP A 45 4.16 -22.14 10.03
CA ASP A 45 2.75 -22.43 10.23
C ASP A 45 1.88 -21.18 9.95
N SER A 46 2.29 -20.01 10.40
CA SER A 46 1.62 -18.74 10.06
C SER A 46 1.61 -18.48 8.56
N ARG A 47 2.74 -18.72 7.87
CA ARG A 47 2.81 -18.56 6.42
C ARG A 47 1.85 -19.53 5.69
N ARG A 48 1.78 -20.77 6.17
CA ARG A 48 0.84 -21.78 5.62
C ARG A 48 -0.61 -21.33 5.80
N ALA A 49 -0.99 -20.89 7.00
CA ALA A 49 -2.35 -20.41 7.28
C ALA A 49 -2.72 -19.20 6.40
N LEU A 50 -1.80 -18.24 6.19
CA LEU A 50 -2.01 -17.12 5.28
C LEU A 50 -2.18 -17.59 3.82
N THR A 51 -1.39 -18.56 3.36
CA THR A 51 -1.52 -19.11 2.00
C THR A 51 -2.85 -19.84 1.81
N GLU A 52 -3.29 -20.60 2.80
CA GLU A 52 -4.61 -21.24 2.81
C GLU A 52 -5.73 -20.19 2.77
N GLY A 53 -5.59 -19.11 3.54
CA GLY A 53 -6.53 -17.97 3.51
C GLY A 53 -6.64 -17.32 2.14
N ILE A 54 -5.53 -17.10 1.43
CA ILE A 54 -5.54 -16.59 0.04
C ILE A 54 -6.34 -17.55 -0.88
N GLY A 55 -6.13 -18.85 -0.74
CA GLY A 55 -6.87 -19.86 -1.50
C GLY A 55 -8.38 -19.82 -1.23
N GLN A 56 -8.79 -19.66 0.02
CA GLN A 56 -10.20 -19.54 0.42
C GLN A 56 -10.84 -18.27 -0.17
N GLU A 57 -10.15 -17.15 -0.15
CA GLU A 57 -10.63 -15.89 -0.76
C GLU A 57 -10.82 -16.05 -2.28
N PHE A 58 -9.87 -16.69 -2.96
CA PHE A 58 -10.00 -16.95 -4.39
C PHE A 58 -11.19 -17.86 -4.71
N LEU A 59 -11.40 -18.93 -3.93
CA LEU A 59 -12.56 -19.81 -4.07
C LEU A 59 -13.88 -19.09 -3.81
N ALA A 60 -13.94 -18.25 -2.77
CA ALA A 60 -15.12 -17.47 -2.43
C ALA A 60 -15.48 -16.51 -3.58
N ARG A 61 -14.50 -15.79 -4.12
CA ARG A 61 -14.65 -14.90 -5.29
C ARG A 61 -15.16 -15.67 -6.51
N THR A 62 -14.56 -16.82 -6.82
CA THR A 62 -14.95 -17.64 -7.96
C THR A 62 -16.38 -18.18 -7.82
N ARG A 63 -16.74 -18.67 -6.63
CA ARG A 63 -18.11 -19.10 -6.33
C ARG A 63 -19.11 -17.97 -6.52
N LEU A 64 -18.85 -16.81 -5.94
CA LEU A 64 -19.72 -15.65 -6.09
C LEU A 64 -19.90 -15.28 -7.57
N ALA A 65 -18.83 -15.22 -8.34
CA ALA A 65 -18.88 -14.90 -9.77
C ALA A 65 -19.70 -15.89 -10.61
N THR A 66 -19.78 -17.16 -10.18
CA THR A 66 -20.47 -18.23 -10.92
C THR A 66 -21.89 -18.50 -10.45
N THR A 67 -22.26 -18.08 -9.22
CA THR A 67 -23.56 -18.43 -8.62
C THR A 67 -24.46 -17.24 -8.34
N THR A 68 -23.97 -15.99 -8.52
CA THR A 68 -24.74 -14.80 -8.22
C THR A 68 -25.83 -14.53 -9.26
N ASP A 69 -27.04 -14.17 -8.82
CA ASP A 69 -28.10 -13.65 -9.68
C ASP A 69 -27.85 -12.19 -10.10
N ALA A 70 -26.96 -11.48 -9.40
CA ALA A 70 -26.58 -10.10 -9.68
C ALA A 70 -25.39 -10.01 -10.66
N GLY A 71 -25.46 -10.72 -11.79
CA GLY A 71 -24.37 -10.89 -12.72
C GLY A 71 -23.76 -9.58 -13.28
N PHE A 72 -24.58 -8.51 -13.42
CA PHE A 72 -24.05 -7.20 -13.81
C PHE A 72 -23.17 -6.60 -12.69
N ALA A 73 -23.66 -6.61 -11.45
CA ALA A 73 -22.92 -6.06 -10.32
C ALA A 73 -21.58 -6.77 -10.12
N GLU A 74 -21.56 -8.10 -10.30
CA GLU A 74 -20.33 -8.88 -10.20
C GLU A 74 -19.34 -8.52 -11.32
N ARG A 75 -19.76 -8.50 -12.59
CA ARG A 75 -18.90 -8.09 -13.70
C ARG A 75 -18.38 -6.66 -13.55
N TRP A 76 -19.22 -5.76 -13.02
CA TRP A 76 -18.83 -4.38 -12.76
C TRP A 76 -17.79 -4.29 -11.65
N THR A 77 -17.93 -5.08 -10.61
CA THR A 77 -16.92 -5.21 -9.54
C THR A 77 -15.60 -5.75 -10.09
N LEU A 78 -15.64 -6.80 -10.92
CA LEU A 78 -14.43 -7.37 -11.53
C LEU A 78 -13.74 -6.40 -12.48
N PHE A 79 -14.50 -5.57 -13.22
CA PHE A 79 -13.95 -4.51 -14.03
C PHE A 79 -13.13 -3.52 -13.20
N TRP A 80 -13.67 -3.05 -12.07
CA TRP A 80 -12.97 -2.12 -11.20
C TRP A 80 -11.82 -2.77 -10.44
N ALA A 81 -11.95 -4.01 -10.02
CA ALA A 81 -10.86 -4.78 -9.42
C ALA A 81 -9.68 -4.99 -10.41
N ASN A 82 -9.98 -5.08 -11.70
CA ASN A 82 -8.96 -5.12 -12.75
C ASN A 82 -8.41 -3.73 -13.09
N HIS A 83 -9.20 -2.67 -12.95
CA HIS A 83 -8.74 -1.28 -13.15
C HIS A 83 -7.74 -0.87 -12.06
N PHE A 84 -8.03 -1.15 -10.79
CA PHE A 84 -7.16 -0.93 -9.64
C PHE A 84 -6.47 -2.22 -9.24
N THR A 85 -5.75 -2.83 -10.18
CA THR A 85 -5.23 -4.17 -9.98
C THR A 85 -4.10 -4.21 -8.96
N THR A 86 -4.11 -5.25 -8.15
CA THR A 86 -3.00 -5.64 -7.28
C THR A 86 -2.61 -7.09 -7.58
N SER A 87 -1.35 -7.47 -7.34
CA SER A 87 -0.86 -8.80 -7.68
C SER A 87 -0.39 -9.59 -6.45
N ALA A 88 -0.69 -10.89 -6.45
CA ALA A 88 -0.17 -11.84 -5.48
C ALA A 88 1.32 -12.19 -5.70
N SER A 89 1.99 -11.59 -6.68
CA SER A 89 3.43 -11.75 -6.90
C SER A 89 4.27 -11.38 -5.67
N LYS A 90 3.77 -10.44 -4.86
CA LYS A 90 4.30 -10.13 -3.53
C LYS A 90 3.38 -10.78 -2.49
N PHE A 91 3.91 -11.71 -1.71
CA PHE A 91 3.16 -12.42 -0.69
C PHE A 91 2.39 -11.49 0.26
N GLN A 92 3.03 -10.39 0.69
CA GLN A 92 2.44 -9.41 1.60
C GLN A 92 1.22 -8.71 1.00
N ALA A 93 1.24 -8.40 -0.30
CA ALA A 93 0.08 -7.84 -1.01
C ALA A 93 -0.98 -8.92 -1.25
N GLY A 94 -0.55 -10.15 -1.56
CA GLY A 94 -1.41 -11.29 -1.87
C GLY A 94 -2.46 -11.60 -0.81
N VAL A 95 -2.08 -11.52 0.48
CA VAL A 95 -3.00 -11.77 1.60
C VAL A 95 -4.10 -10.72 1.74
N PHE A 96 -3.93 -9.55 1.13
CA PHE A 96 -4.92 -8.47 1.17
C PHE A 96 -5.83 -8.40 -0.07
N ILE A 97 -5.65 -9.25 -1.10
CA ILE A 97 -6.45 -9.17 -2.33
C ILE A 97 -7.94 -9.38 -2.06
N GLY A 98 -8.32 -10.37 -1.25
CA GLY A 98 -9.71 -10.59 -0.88
C GLY A 98 -10.30 -9.46 -0.03
N PRO A 99 -9.65 -9.07 1.08
CA PRO A 99 -10.03 -7.86 1.82
C PRO A 99 -10.13 -6.61 0.95
N TYR A 100 -9.17 -6.39 0.06
CA TYR A 100 -9.16 -5.26 -0.87
C TYR A 100 -10.42 -5.17 -1.74
N GLU A 101 -10.82 -6.29 -2.33
CA GLU A 101 -12.04 -6.32 -3.13
C GLU A 101 -13.29 -6.04 -2.28
N ARG A 102 -13.38 -6.60 -1.07
CA ARG A 102 -14.53 -6.42 -0.16
C ARG A 102 -14.61 -5.03 0.47
N GLU A 103 -13.47 -4.44 0.80
CA GLU A 103 -13.40 -3.21 1.60
C GLU A 103 -13.24 -1.96 0.73
N ALA A 104 -12.48 -2.03 -0.36
CA ALA A 104 -12.14 -0.88 -1.18
C ALA A 104 -12.84 -0.85 -2.54
N ILE A 105 -13.20 -1.99 -3.12
CA ILE A 105 -13.79 -2.04 -4.47
C ILE A 105 -15.31 -2.18 -4.40
N ARG A 106 -15.83 -3.33 -3.93
CA ARG A 106 -17.25 -3.66 -3.95
C ARG A 106 -18.19 -2.59 -3.38
N PRO A 107 -17.87 -1.95 -2.24
CA PRO A 107 -18.76 -0.95 -1.67
C PRO A 107 -18.90 0.32 -2.51
N HIS A 108 -17.96 0.57 -3.43
CA HIS A 108 -17.84 1.84 -4.12
C HIS A 108 -18.10 1.77 -5.64
N VAL A 109 -18.29 0.57 -6.23
CA VAL A 109 -18.41 0.39 -7.70
C VAL A 109 -19.62 1.07 -8.32
N PHE A 110 -20.67 1.36 -7.57
CA PHE A 110 -21.84 2.12 -8.00
C PHE A 110 -21.84 3.57 -7.50
N GLY A 111 -20.76 3.96 -6.82
CA GLY A 111 -20.60 5.29 -6.27
C GLY A 111 -19.84 6.25 -7.18
N ARG A 112 -19.27 7.25 -6.57
CA ARG A 112 -18.43 8.24 -7.25
C ARG A 112 -17.04 7.66 -7.48
N PHE A 113 -16.46 7.90 -8.66
CA PHE A 113 -15.13 7.41 -9.00
C PHE A 113 -14.03 7.94 -8.05
N ASP A 114 -14.11 9.20 -7.63
CA ASP A 114 -13.13 9.78 -6.70
C ASP A 114 -13.16 9.10 -5.30
N VAL A 115 -14.31 8.59 -4.87
CA VAL A 115 -14.43 7.81 -3.63
C VAL A 115 -13.83 6.41 -3.80
N LEU A 116 -14.16 5.74 -4.92
CA LEU A 116 -13.58 4.44 -5.26
C LEU A 116 -12.06 4.52 -5.37
N ALA A 117 -11.53 5.53 -6.08
CA ALA A 117 -10.09 5.75 -6.22
C ALA A 117 -9.40 5.98 -4.85
N GLN A 118 -9.99 6.82 -3.98
CA GLN A 118 -9.46 7.05 -2.64
C GLN A 118 -9.39 5.74 -1.82
N ALA A 119 -10.45 4.94 -1.85
CA ALA A 119 -10.51 3.67 -1.13
C ALA A 119 -9.47 2.67 -1.69
N ALA A 120 -9.36 2.58 -3.01
CA ALA A 120 -8.44 1.66 -3.68
C ALA A 120 -6.97 2.02 -3.40
N GLU A 121 -6.59 3.28 -3.59
CA GLU A 121 -5.19 3.73 -3.51
C GLU A 121 -4.67 3.80 -2.07
N SER A 122 -5.53 3.98 -1.08
CA SER A 122 -5.13 4.00 0.33
C SER A 122 -5.18 2.62 1.00
N HIS A 123 -5.69 1.59 0.33
CA HIS A 123 -5.81 0.27 0.93
C HIS A 123 -4.45 -0.43 1.07
N PRO A 124 -4.21 -1.21 2.16
CA PRO A 124 -2.96 -1.96 2.39
C PRO A 124 -2.48 -2.79 1.20
N ALA A 125 -3.38 -3.43 0.46
CA ALA A 125 -3.03 -4.21 -0.72
C ALA A 125 -2.25 -3.38 -1.74
N MET A 126 -2.74 -2.18 -2.09
CA MET A 126 -2.11 -1.28 -3.06
C MET A 126 -0.80 -0.70 -2.52
N LEU A 127 -0.81 -0.24 -1.26
CA LEU A 127 0.38 0.33 -0.61
C LEU A 127 1.53 -0.68 -0.49
N LEU A 128 1.23 -1.96 -0.27
CA LEU A 128 2.22 -3.04 -0.21
C LEU A 128 2.64 -3.50 -1.61
N TYR A 129 1.70 -3.56 -2.55
CA TYR A 129 1.98 -3.96 -3.93
C TYR A 129 2.97 -3.01 -4.61
N LEU A 130 2.79 -1.70 -4.44
CA LEU A 130 3.62 -0.67 -5.06
C LEU A 130 4.76 -0.15 -4.14
N ASP A 131 5.04 -0.85 -3.02
CA ASP A 131 6.10 -0.51 -2.06
C ASP A 131 5.97 0.91 -1.47
N GLN A 132 4.77 1.47 -1.46
CA GLN A 132 4.52 2.82 -0.92
C GLN A 132 4.91 2.94 0.55
N VAL A 133 4.77 1.87 1.30
CA VAL A 133 5.15 1.80 2.73
C VAL A 133 6.64 2.09 2.99
N GLN A 134 7.48 1.99 1.96
CA GLN A 134 8.93 2.25 2.01
C GLN A 134 9.27 3.69 1.60
N SER A 135 8.32 4.43 1.02
CA SER A 135 8.55 5.79 0.53
C SER A 135 8.81 6.75 1.69
N ILE A 136 9.92 7.47 1.60
CA ILE A 136 10.34 8.46 2.61
C ILE A 136 10.61 9.78 1.88
N GLY A 137 9.95 10.84 2.36
CA GLY A 137 10.21 12.19 1.87
C GLY A 137 11.65 12.63 2.19
N PRO A 138 12.43 13.07 1.20
CA PRO A 138 13.84 13.42 1.42
C PRO A 138 14.03 14.52 2.48
N ASN A 139 13.12 15.47 2.57
CA ASN A 139 13.17 16.55 3.56
C ASN A 139 12.32 16.28 4.82
N SER A 140 11.76 15.08 4.94
CA SER A 140 11.01 14.67 6.14
C SER A 140 11.94 14.50 7.35
N PRO A 141 11.40 14.52 8.60
CA PRO A 141 12.20 14.27 9.81
C PRO A 141 12.95 12.93 9.80
N ALA A 142 12.46 11.93 9.06
CA ALA A 142 13.15 10.65 8.90
C ALA A 142 14.13 10.68 7.71
N GLY A 143 13.79 11.34 6.61
CA GLY A 143 14.59 11.41 5.39
C GLY A 143 15.91 12.15 5.60
N THR A 144 15.90 13.26 6.34
CA THR A 144 17.11 14.02 6.68
C THR A 144 18.12 13.24 7.51
N ARG A 145 17.68 12.16 8.19
CA ARG A 145 18.54 11.29 9.01
C ARG A 145 18.99 10.02 8.30
N ARG A 146 18.26 9.63 7.28
CA ARG A 146 18.52 8.41 6.50
C ARG A 146 18.53 8.82 5.04
N GLN A 147 19.58 8.56 4.32
CA GLN A 147 19.63 8.74 2.86
C GLN A 147 18.71 7.72 2.15
N SER A 148 17.41 7.76 2.47
CA SER A 148 16.40 6.83 1.98
C SER A 148 15.56 7.51 0.90
N GLY A 149 15.26 6.79 -0.18
CA GLY A 149 14.69 7.35 -1.39
C GLY A 149 13.18 7.50 -1.40
N LEU A 150 12.73 8.45 -2.20
CA LEU A 150 11.35 8.61 -2.62
C LEU A 150 10.96 7.43 -3.54
N ASN A 151 9.82 6.80 -3.29
CA ASN A 151 9.23 5.82 -4.19
C ASN A 151 8.14 6.49 -5.03
N GLU A 152 8.28 6.46 -6.35
CA GLU A 152 7.36 7.08 -7.30
C GLU A 152 6.30 6.12 -7.86
N ASN A 153 6.38 4.82 -7.57
CA ASN A 153 5.54 3.82 -8.22
C ASN A 153 4.04 4.11 -8.06
N LEU A 154 3.57 4.35 -6.83
CA LEU A 154 2.16 4.64 -6.59
C LEU A 154 1.69 5.89 -7.34
N ALA A 155 2.46 6.98 -7.28
CA ALA A 155 2.13 8.21 -7.98
C ALA A 155 2.05 8.01 -9.50
N ARG A 156 2.99 7.25 -10.06
CA ARG A 156 3.04 6.91 -11.49
C ARG A 156 1.85 6.09 -11.91
N GLU A 157 1.53 5.02 -11.18
CA GLU A 157 0.37 4.16 -11.46
C GLU A 157 -0.94 4.94 -11.38
N ILE A 158 -1.10 5.82 -10.40
CA ILE A 158 -2.29 6.68 -10.29
C ILE A 158 -2.42 7.59 -11.51
N LEU A 159 -1.36 8.28 -11.91
CA LEU A 159 -1.38 9.15 -13.08
C LEU A 159 -1.60 8.37 -14.38
N GLU A 160 -0.84 7.30 -14.57
CA GLU A 160 -0.74 6.60 -15.85
C GLU A 160 -1.88 5.60 -16.08
N LEU A 161 -2.20 4.78 -15.07
CA LEU A 161 -3.15 3.67 -15.23
C LEU A 161 -4.51 3.93 -14.60
N HIS A 162 -4.54 4.61 -13.45
CA HIS A 162 -5.76 4.70 -12.67
C HIS A 162 -6.58 5.97 -12.92
N THR A 163 -5.94 7.07 -13.39
CA THR A 163 -6.64 8.34 -13.64
C THR A 163 -6.41 8.88 -15.05
N VAL A 164 -5.65 9.96 -15.21
CA VAL A 164 -5.57 10.78 -16.42
C VAL A 164 -5.02 10.06 -17.66
N GLY A 165 -4.11 9.10 -17.45
CA GLY A 165 -3.47 8.33 -18.51
C GLY A 165 -2.18 8.98 -19.05
N SER A 166 -1.34 8.16 -19.70
CA SER A 166 -0.02 8.58 -20.23
C SER A 166 -0.10 9.73 -21.25
N GLU A 167 -1.23 9.84 -21.95
CA GLU A 167 -1.47 10.89 -22.96
C GLU A 167 -1.92 12.24 -22.38
N ALA A 168 -2.07 12.35 -21.04
CA ALA A 168 -2.62 13.55 -20.39
C ALA A 168 -1.65 14.72 -20.29
N GLY A 169 -0.38 14.53 -20.66
CA GLY A 169 0.62 15.58 -20.68
C GLY A 169 1.22 15.91 -19.31
N TYR A 170 1.10 15.04 -18.32
CA TYR A 170 1.84 15.17 -17.07
C TYR A 170 3.35 14.94 -17.31
N THR A 171 4.17 15.55 -16.49
CA THR A 171 5.63 15.50 -16.56
C THR A 171 6.22 14.58 -15.49
N GLN A 172 7.51 14.25 -15.61
CA GLN A 172 8.24 13.55 -14.54
C GLN A 172 8.25 14.37 -13.23
N ALA A 173 8.24 15.70 -13.31
CA ALA A 173 8.14 16.57 -12.14
C ALA A 173 6.78 16.38 -11.42
N ASP A 174 5.69 16.23 -12.17
CA ASP A 174 4.36 15.97 -11.59
C ASP A 174 4.32 14.64 -10.85
N VAL A 175 4.96 13.60 -11.42
CA VAL A 175 5.09 12.28 -10.75
C VAL A 175 5.85 12.43 -9.44
N THR A 176 7.00 13.11 -9.47
CA THR A 176 7.85 13.31 -8.29
C THR A 176 7.13 14.12 -7.21
N GLU A 177 6.46 15.22 -7.58
CA GLU A 177 5.71 16.05 -6.62
C GLU A 177 4.51 15.30 -6.04
N PHE A 178 3.81 14.50 -6.86
CA PHE A 178 2.73 13.66 -6.33
C PHE A 178 3.27 12.55 -5.42
N ALA A 179 4.37 11.91 -5.77
CA ALA A 179 5.03 10.93 -4.91
C ALA A 179 5.43 11.52 -3.54
N ARG A 180 5.93 12.78 -3.51
CA ARG A 180 6.20 13.52 -2.27
C ARG A 180 4.93 13.73 -1.44
N ALA A 181 3.81 14.08 -2.06
CA ALA A 181 2.52 14.21 -1.37
C ALA A 181 2.01 12.89 -0.79
N LEU A 182 2.32 11.76 -1.41
CA LEU A 182 1.93 10.41 -0.96
C LEU A 182 2.86 9.84 0.11
N THR A 183 4.04 10.44 0.36
CA THR A 183 4.90 9.98 1.46
C THR A 183 4.14 9.98 2.78
N GLY A 184 4.39 9.00 3.62
CA GLY A 184 3.63 8.81 4.86
C GLY A 184 2.40 7.92 4.74
N TRP A 185 1.86 7.70 3.53
CA TRP A 185 0.82 6.69 3.30
C TRP A 185 1.42 5.31 3.56
N SER A 186 0.90 4.61 4.54
CA SER A 186 1.52 3.39 5.06
C SER A 186 0.48 2.46 5.67
N VAL A 187 0.95 1.38 6.24
CA VAL A 187 0.19 0.42 7.03
C VAL A 187 0.72 0.42 8.46
N PRO A 188 -0.06 0.00 9.48
CA PRO A 188 0.37 0.03 10.88
C PRO A 188 1.73 -0.65 11.08
N ALA A 189 2.59 -0.11 11.91
CA ALA A 189 3.84 -0.77 12.28
C ALA A 189 3.56 -2.11 12.99
N PRO A 190 4.42 -3.15 12.85
CA PRO A 190 4.29 -4.36 13.64
C PRO A 190 4.22 -3.97 15.12
N ALA A 191 3.30 -4.59 15.87
CA ALA A 191 3.38 -4.52 17.31
C ALA A 191 4.70 -5.19 17.73
N ASP A 192 5.47 -4.52 18.59
CA ASP A 192 6.71 -5.09 19.15
C ASP A 192 6.43 -6.48 19.73
N THR A 193 6.90 -7.51 19.04
CA THR A 193 6.83 -8.90 19.52
C THR A 193 8.09 -9.25 20.33
N GLY A 194 8.35 -8.44 21.36
CA GLY A 194 9.29 -8.78 22.40
C GLY A 194 10.77 -8.67 22.02
N GLY A 195 11.45 -7.66 22.51
CA GLY A 195 12.90 -7.56 22.51
C GLY A 195 13.49 -6.18 22.26
N GLN A 196 12.82 -5.31 21.57
CA GLN A 196 13.28 -3.93 21.44
C GLN A 196 12.64 -3.08 22.54
N ARG A 197 13.48 -2.55 23.43
CA ARG A 197 13.12 -1.65 24.51
C ARG A 197 12.07 -0.68 24.06
N ARG A 198 10.90 -0.72 24.70
CA ARG A 198 9.80 0.22 24.59
C ARG A 198 10.32 1.62 24.30
N ALA A 199 10.20 2.08 23.08
CA ALA A 199 10.26 3.51 22.78
C ALA A 199 9.08 4.12 23.55
N ARG A 200 9.34 4.59 24.78
CA ARG A 200 8.31 5.10 25.67
C ARG A 200 7.82 6.44 25.13
N GLY A 201 6.51 6.65 25.10
CA GLY A 201 5.89 7.94 24.96
C GLY A 201 5.79 8.47 23.51
N ARG A 202 5.95 9.78 23.37
CA ARG A 202 5.75 10.57 22.15
C ARG A 202 6.47 10.04 20.90
N ARG A 203 7.66 9.44 21.06
CA ARG A 203 8.44 8.85 19.95
C ARG A 203 7.80 7.59 19.39
N ALA A 204 7.23 6.74 20.23
CA ALA A 204 6.52 5.54 19.78
C ALA A 204 5.25 5.91 19.00
N ALA A 205 4.50 6.90 19.49
CA ALA A 205 3.31 7.42 18.79
C ALA A 205 3.66 8.01 17.41
N LEU A 206 4.74 8.79 17.30
CA LEU A 206 5.21 9.35 16.02
C LEU A 206 5.62 8.26 15.02
N LEU A 207 6.14 7.13 15.49
CA LEU A 207 6.51 6.00 14.63
C LEU A 207 5.31 5.12 14.28
N ALA A 208 4.31 5.03 15.16
CA ALA A 208 3.08 4.27 14.92
C ALA A 208 2.23 4.89 13.81
N GLY A 209 2.21 6.22 13.73
CA GLY A 209 1.38 6.97 12.79
C GLY A 209 -0.08 7.11 13.22
N GLU A 210 -0.84 7.87 12.44
CA GLU A 210 -2.27 8.11 12.65
C GLU A 210 -3.08 7.03 11.94
N PRO A 211 -3.91 6.24 12.66
CA PRO A 211 -4.70 5.18 12.05
C PRO A 211 -5.83 5.76 11.19
N GLY A 212 -6.07 5.15 10.04
CA GLY A 212 -7.21 5.37 9.17
C GLY A 212 -8.05 4.09 9.01
N GLU A 213 -8.90 4.07 8.00
CA GLU A 213 -9.78 2.94 7.71
C GLU A 213 -9.01 1.75 7.13
N HIS A 214 -9.57 0.56 7.26
CA HIS A 214 -9.10 -0.70 6.66
C HIS A 214 -7.60 -1.01 6.84
N GLY A 215 -6.97 -0.49 7.91
CA GLY A 215 -5.55 -0.70 8.14
C GLY A 215 -4.63 0.28 7.41
N PHE A 216 -5.16 1.37 6.85
CA PHE A 216 -4.37 2.53 6.46
C PHE A 216 -3.74 3.19 7.69
N THR A 217 -2.56 3.76 7.52
CA THR A 217 -1.90 4.57 8.56
C THR A 217 -1.11 5.69 7.91
N PHE A 218 -1.26 6.91 8.41
CA PHE A 218 -0.45 8.04 7.99
C PHE A 218 0.72 8.25 8.94
N ARG A 219 1.95 8.28 8.42
CA ARG A 219 3.19 8.44 9.18
C ARG A 219 3.83 9.79 8.89
N ALA A 220 3.45 10.81 9.65
CA ALA A 220 3.94 12.18 9.47
C ALA A 220 5.48 12.30 9.53
N VAL A 221 6.14 11.42 10.27
CA VAL A 221 7.62 11.42 10.42
C VAL A 221 8.37 11.15 9.11
N VAL A 222 7.74 10.49 8.13
CA VAL A 222 8.32 10.21 6.80
C VAL A 222 7.67 11.03 5.69
N HIS A 223 6.66 11.87 6.02
CA HIS A 223 5.97 12.71 5.04
C HIS A 223 6.82 13.92 4.65
N GLU A 224 6.90 14.18 3.34
CA GLU A 224 7.60 15.33 2.78
C GLU A 224 6.88 16.63 3.10
N PRO A 225 7.52 17.60 3.77
CA PRO A 225 6.87 18.85 4.12
C PRO A 225 6.74 19.81 2.92
N GLY A 226 5.84 20.79 3.04
CA GLY A 226 5.68 21.89 2.10
C GLY A 226 4.57 21.68 1.07
N GLU A 227 4.36 22.71 0.25
CA GLU A 227 3.35 22.70 -0.81
C GLU A 227 3.84 21.88 -2.03
N ARG A 228 2.89 21.40 -2.84
CA ARG A 228 3.15 20.65 -4.08
C ARG A 228 2.47 21.32 -5.26
N THR A 229 3.05 21.18 -6.45
CA THR A 229 2.39 21.53 -7.70
C THR A 229 2.32 20.28 -8.57
N VAL A 230 1.11 19.87 -8.94
CA VAL A 230 0.87 18.70 -9.79
C VAL A 230 -0.05 19.11 -10.93
N MET A 231 0.37 18.86 -12.15
CA MET A 231 -0.35 19.24 -13.38
C MET A 231 -0.82 20.71 -13.36
N GLY A 232 0.08 21.62 -12.96
CA GLY A 232 -0.16 23.05 -12.89
C GLY A 232 -1.01 23.54 -11.73
N ARG A 233 -1.53 22.66 -10.87
CA ARG A 233 -2.32 23.03 -9.68
C ARG A 233 -1.49 22.97 -8.41
N ARG A 234 -1.61 23.99 -7.57
CA ARG A 234 -0.93 24.09 -6.27
C ARG A 234 -1.77 23.45 -5.16
N TYR A 235 -1.11 22.72 -4.29
CA TYR A 235 -1.69 22.05 -3.13
C TYR A 235 -0.90 22.46 -1.89
N PRO A 236 -1.51 23.17 -0.93
CA PRO A 236 -0.82 23.58 0.28
C PRO A 236 -0.35 22.37 1.10
N ALA A 237 0.60 22.60 1.99
CA ALA A 237 0.98 21.59 2.96
C ALA A 237 -0.24 21.15 3.78
N GLY A 238 -0.47 19.84 3.89
CA GLY A 238 -1.70 19.32 4.50
C GLY A 238 -1.59 17.88 5.00
N GLY A 239 -0.37 17.35 5.17
CA GLY A 239 -0.19 15.98 5.62
C GLY A 239 -0.91 14.98 4.71
N VAL A 240 -1.68 14.08 5.30
CA VAL A 240 -2.45 13.05 4.56
C VAL A 240 -3.42 13.65 3.55
N ASP A 241 -3.98 14.82 3.83
CA ASP A 241 -5.01 15.44 3.00
C ASP A 241 -4.45 16.05 1.71
N GLN A 242 -3.14 16.36 1.65
CA GLN A 242 -2.49 16.82 0.43
C GLN A 242 -2.55 15.75 -0.69
N GLY A 243 -2.16 14.52 -0.39
CA GLY A 243 -2.25 13.40 -1.34
C GLY A 243 -3.70 13.08 -1.73
N ARG A 244 -4.62 13.11 -0.76
CA ARG A 244 -6.06 12.94 -1.00
C ARG A 244 -6.64 14.01 -1.92
N ALA A 245 -6.25 15.27 -1.73
CA ALA A 245 -6.72 16.37 -2.57
C ALA A 245 -6.24 16.21 -4.01
N ILE A 246 -4.97 15.87 -4.23
CA ILE A 246 -4.41 15.61 -5.56
C ILE A 246 -5.18 14.46 -6.23
N LEU A 247 -5.32 13.31 -5.56
CA LEU A 247 -6.02 12.15 -6.12
C LEU A 247 -7.48 12.48 -6.47
N ARG A 248 -8.18 13.23 -5.61
CA ARG A 248 -9.55 13.68 -5.89
C ARG A 248 -9.64 14.54 -7.14
N ASP A 249 -8.70 15.47 -7.31
CA ASP A 249 -8.70 16.35 -8.48
C ASP A 249 -8.34 15.60 -9.76
N LEU A 250 -7.36 14.71 -9.74
CA LEU A 250 -7.03 13.81 -10.86
C LEU A 250 -8.24 12.95 -11.25
N SER A 251 -8.96 12.42 -10.27
CA SER A 251 -10.16 11.61 -10.49
C SER A 251 -11.30 12.37 -11.19
N ARG A 252 -11.31 13.68 -11.07
CA ARG A 252 -12.37 14.56 -11.64
C ARG A 252 -11.96 15.25 -12.96
N GLN A 253 -10.75 15.00 -13.43
CA GLN A 253 -10.30 15.61 -14.68
C GLN A 253 -11.04 15.03 -15.90
N PRO A 254 -11.31 15.86 -16.94
CA PRO A 254 -11.93 15.39 -18.18
C PRO A 254 -11.14 14.27 -18.87
N GLN A 255 -9.81 14.26 -18.72
CA GLN A 255 -8.93 13.21 -19.25
C GLN A 255 -9.25 11.86 -18.59
N THR A 256 -9.43 11.83 -17.28
CA THR A 256 -9.84 10.63 -16.52
C THR A 256 -11.20 10.12 -17.01
N ALA A 257 -12.18 11.01 -17.14
CA ALA A 257 -13.51 10.62 -17.64
C ALA A 257 -13.44 10.02 -19.04
N ARG A 258 -12.70 10.65 -19.97
CA ARG A 258 -12.51 10.13 -21.34
C ARG A 258 -11.81 8.77 -21.35
N ARG A 259 -10.77 8.61 -20.54
CA ARG A 259 -10.06 7.33 -20.43
C ARG A 259 -10.95 6.21 -19.90
N LEU A 260 -11.70 6.48 -18.83
CA LEU A 260 -12.65 5.51 -18.27
C LEU A 260 -13.75 5.14 -19.29
N ALA A 261 -14.32 6.11 -19.96
CA ALA A 261 -15.32 5.87 -21.00
C ALA A 261 -14.80 4.93 -22.10
N ARG A 262 -13.56 5.16 -22.59
CA ARG A 262 -12.92 4.26 -23.59
C ARG A 262 -12.67 2.84 -23.07
N ARG A 263 -12.45 2.67 -21.77
CA ARG A 263 -12.23 1.34 -21.18
C ARG A 263 -13.52 0.58 -20.92
N ILE A 264 -14.63 1.30 -20.75
CA ILE A 264 -15.96 0.72 -20.49
C ILE A 264 -16.64 0.33 -21.81
N ALA A 265 -16.42 1.09 -22.89
CA ALA A 265 -16.95 0.82 -24.23
C ALA A 265 -16.23 -0.36 -24.91
#